data_c5fb8138ec2223c8970179eaf8e86f20
#
_entry.id   c5fb8138ec2223c8970179eaf8e86f20
#
_cell.length_a   1.000
_cell.length_b   1.000
_cell.length_c   1.000
_cell.angle_alpha   90.00
_cell.angle_beta   90.00
_cell.angle_gamma   90.00
#
_symmetry.space_group_name_H-M   'P 1'
#
loop_
_entity.id
_entity.type
_entity.pdbx_description
1 polymer ?
#
loop_
_entity_poly.entity_id
_entity_poly.type
_entity_poly.pdbx_seq_one_letter_code
_entity_poly.pdbx_strand_id
1 'polypeptide(L)'
;RKTDWSINEAEIDILFDRWFVDLADDKREELKAKGLTVATLAKHPERIRLIARDIWEHYKAVCAPDGFKAQIVVVDREAVILYRAALSAVIASDLVQDGMDADEAQVAADAMMGCIHSKSQEDAKPSENAD
;
A
#
# COMPACT_ATOMS: atom_id res chain seq x y z
N ARG A 1 -19.03 9.86 2.21
CA ARG A 1 -19.54 8.49 2.29
C ARG A 1 -19.00 7.84 3.56
N LYS A 2 -19.90 7.58 4.52
CA LYS A 2 -19.54 6.86 5.73
C LYS A 2 -19.30 5.40 5.33
N THR A 3 -18.07 4.95 5.35
CA THR A 3 -17.75 3.52 5.27
C THR A 3 -17.90 2.95 6.67
N ASP A 4 -18.89 2.10 6.88
CA ASP A 4 -18.97 1.28 8.08
C ASP A 4 -17.85 0.23 8.04
N TRP A 5 -16.72 0.60 8.59
CA TRP A 5 -15.62 -0.32 8.83
C TRP A 5 -15.79 -0.90 10.23
N SER A 6 -16.23 -2.12 10.32
CA SER A 6 -16.06 -2.92 11.53
C SER A 6 -14.89 -3.88 11.31
N ILE A 7 -13.94 -3.86 12.22
CA ILE A 7 -12.89 -4.88 12.27
C ILE A 7 -13.55 -6.15 12.78
N ASN A 8 -13.71 -7.13 11.90
CA ASN A 8 -14.18 -8.46 12.30
C ASN A 8 -12.97 -9.28 12.75
N GLU A 9 -12.78 -9.39 14.06
CA GLU A 9 -11.67 -10.15 14.66
C GLU A 9 -11.61 -11.60 14.16
N ALA A 10 -12.76 -12.22 13.93
CA ALA A 10 -12.84 -13.59 13.41
C ALA A 10 -12.31 -13.70 11.97
N GLU A 11 -12.59 -12.72 11.12
CA GLU A 11 -12.03 -12.66 9.76
C GLU A 11 -10.54 -12.39 9.76
N ILE A 12 -10.05 -11.58 10.70
CA ILE A 12 -8.60 -11.34 10.88
C ILE A 12 -7.90 -12.63 11.27
N ASP A 13 -8.43 -13.41 12.17
CA ASP A 13 -7.86 -14.70 12.57
C ASP A 13 -7.84 -15.70 11.41
N ILE A 14 -8.90 -15.76 10.61
CA ILE A 14 -8.95 -16.60 9.41
C ILE A 14 -7.92 -16.17 8.38
N LEU A 15 -7.79 -14.87 8.13
CA LEU A 15 -6.78 -14.31 7.21
C LEU A 15 -5.36 -14.56 7.73
N PHE A 16 -5.13 -14.40 9.03
CA PHE A 16 -3.86 -14.70 9.66
C PHE A 16 -3.47 -16.16 9.48
N ASP A 17 -4.37 -17.08 9.76
CA ASP A 17 -4.15 -18.52 9.61
C ASP A 17 -3.90 -18.90 8.14
N ARG A 18 -4.56 -18.24 7.21
CA ARG A 18 -4.38 -18.44 5.77
C ARG A 18 -3.03 -17.93 5.26
N TRP A 19 -2.55 -16.78 5.76
CA TRP A 19 -1.28 -16.19 5.34
C TRP A 19 -0.07 -16.88 5.94
N PHE A 20 -0.21 -17.45 7.13
CA PHE A 20 0.87 -18.09 7.87
C PHE A 20 0.69 -19.60 8.02
N VAL A 21 -0.01 -20.21 7.09
CA VAL A 21 -0.27 -21.66 7.04
C VAL A 21 1.00 -22.51 7.11
N ASP A 22 2.09 -22.01 6.52
CA ASP A 22 3.38 -22.70 6.47
C ASP A 22 4.25 -22.49 7.72
N LEU A 23 3.81 -21.65 8.67
CA LEU A 23 4.51 -21.47 9.93
C LEU A 23 4.14 -22.55 10.96
N ALA A 24 5.13 -23.01 11.72
CA ALA A 24 4.90 -23.88 12.86
C ALA A 24 3.97 -23.23 13.90
N ASP A 25 3.12 -24.00 14.56
CA ASP A 25 2.10 -23.48 15.49
C ASP A 25 2.66 -22.63 16.63
N ASP A 26 3.84 -22.99 17.15
CA ASP A 26 4.56 -22.22 18.17
C ASP A 26 5.01 -20.83 17.68
N LYS A 27 5.50 -20.73 16.44
CA LYS A 27 5.85 -19.44 15.80
C LYS A 27 4.61 -18.61 15.50
N ARG A 28 3.51 -19.25 15.15
CA ARG A 28 2.23 -18.60 14.90
C ARG A 28 1.69 -17.93 16.17
N GLU A 29 1.72 -18.65 17.30
CA GLU A 29 1.32 -18.12 18.61
C GLU A 29 2.27 -17.02 19.10
N GLU A 30 3.58 -17.17 18.87
CA GLU A 30 4.58 -16.14 19.20
C GLU A 30 4.32 -14.85 18.42
N LEU A 31 3.99 -14.93 17.13
CA LEU A 31 3.61 -13.77 16.33
C LEU A 31 2.31 -13.12 16.81
N LYS A 32 1.32 -13.92 17.19
CA LYS A 32 0.07 -13.45 17.81
C LYS A 32 0.34 -12.74 19.15
N ALA A 33 1.24 -13.29 19.98
CA ALA A 33 1.60 -12.71 21.26
C ALA A 33 2.44 -11.44 21.17
N LYS A 34 3.28 -11.29 20.15
CA LYS A 34 4.08 -10.07 19.87
C LYS A 34 3.25 -8.93 19.30
N GLY A 35 1.94 -9.10 19.20
CA GLY A 35 1.03 -8.08 18.72
C GLY A 35 1.23 -7.80 17.23
N LEU A 36 0.71 -8.68 16.39
CA LEU A 36 0.37 -8.31 15.03
C LEU A 36 -0.63 -7.17 15.13
N THR A 37 -0.10 -5.97 15.17
CA THR A 37 -0.91 -4.76 15.24
C THR A 37 -1.71 -4.64 13.93
N VAL A 38 -2.85 -3.97 14.00
CA VAL A 38 -3.64 -3.58 12.84
C VAL A 38 -2.75 -2.94 11.75
N ALA A 39 -1.74 -2.16 12.16
CA ALA A 39 -0.76 -1.58 11.26
C ALA A 39 0.07 -2.62 10.48
N THR A 40 0.49 -3.71 11.11
CA THR A 40 1.23 -4.80 10.45
C THR A 40 0.35 -5.53 9.43
N LEU A 41 -0.90 -5.83 9.77
CA LEU A 41 -1.87 -6.43 8.85
C LEU A 41 -2.21 -5.48 7.70
N ALA A 42 -2.32 -4.18 7.98
CA ALA A 42 -2.58 -3.15 6.98
C ALA A 42 -1.46 -3.05 5.93
N LYS A 43 -0.23 -3.45 6.27
CA LYS A 43 0.95 -3.42 5.38
C LYS A 43 1.23 -4.76 4.69
N HIS A 44 0.37 -5.75 4.82
CA HIS A 44 0.54 -7.03 4.12
C HIS A 44 0.53 -6.83 2.59
N PRO A 45 1.54 -7.34 1.85
CA PRO A 45 1.69 -7.06 0.42
C PRO A 45 0.49 -7.41 -0.43
N GLU A 46 -0.14 -8.55 -0.19
CA GLU A 46 -1.33 -8.98 -0.94
C GLU A 46 -2.52 -8.05 -0.70
N ARG A 47 -2.72 -7.64 0.55
CA ARG A 47 -3.76 -6.67 0.90
C ARG A 47 -3.54 -5.32 0.21
N ILE A 48 -2.31 -4.83 0.25
CA ILE A 48 -1.92 -3.55 -0.41
C ILE A 48 -2.17 -3.64 -1.92
N ARG A 49 -1.79 -4.74 -2.55
CA ARG A 49 -2.01 -4.97 -3.98
C ARG A 49 -3.48 -4.92 -4.36
N LEU A 50 -4.34 -5.59 -3.59
CA LEU A 50 -5.78 -5.61 -3.84
C LEU A 50 -6.41 -4.23 -3.65
N ILE A 51 -6.03 -3.53 -2.60
CA ILE A 51 -6.52 -2.17 -2.32
C ILE A 51 -6.01 -1.18 -3.37
N ALA A 52 -4.74 -1.26 -3.77
CA ALA A 52 -4.20 -0.41 -4.82
C ALA A 52 -4.96 -0.55 -6.15
N ARG A 53 -5.32 -1.78 -6.51
CA ARG A 53 -6.16 -2.05 -7.68
C ARG A 53 -7.54 -1.41 -7.53
N ASP A 54 -8.19 -1.60 -6.40
CA ASP A 54 -9.51 -1.02 -6.12
C ASP A 54 -9.48 0.51 -6.17
N ILE A 55 -8.47 1.13 -5.58
CA ILE A 55 -8.25 2.58 -5.63
C ILE A 55 -8.11 3.06 -7.08
N TRP A 56 -7.30 2.38 -7.88
CA TRP A 56 -7.08 2.76 -9.27
C TRP A 56 -8.33 2.63 -10.13
N GLU A 57 -9.06 1.52 -10.00
CA GLU A 57 -10.33 1.33 -10.71
C GLU A 57 -11.36 2.39 -10.34
N HIS A 58 -11.50 2.69 -9.05
CA HIS A 58 -12.39 3.74 -8.58
C HIS A 58 -11.98 5.13 -9.09
N TYR A 59 -10.68 5.45 -9.04
CA TYR A 59 -10.17 6.73 -9.55
C TYR A 59 -10.48 6.91 -11.04
N LYS A 60 -10.22 5.89 -11.85
CA LYS A 60 -10.53 5.95 -13.30
C LYS A 60 -12.01 6.15 -13.58
N ALA A 61 -12.86 5.49 -12.81
CA ALA A 61 -14.30 5.51 -13.04
C ALA A 61 -14.97 6.80 -12.55
N VAL A 62 -14.51 7.38 -11.45
CA VAL A 62 -15.22 8.44 -10.72
C VAL A 62 -14.48 9.77 -10.71
N CYS A 63 -13.19 9.77 -10.49
CA CYS A 63 -12.41 11.00 -10.28
C CYS A 63 -11.80 11.55 -11.57
N ALA A 64 -11.17 10.69 -12.36
CA ALA A 64 -10.47 11.08 -13.58
C ALA A 64 -11.37 11.70 -14.65
N PRO A 65 -12.61 11.21 -14.90
CA PRO A 65 -13.46 11.79 -15.92
C PRO A 65 -13.81 13.25 -15.67
N ASP A 66 -13.89 13.67 -14.41
CA ASP A 66 -14.18 15.06 -14.01
C ASP A 66 -12.92 15.88 -13.75
N GLY A 67 -11.74 15.32 -14.00
CA GLY A 67 -10.44 16.00 -13.82
C GLY A 67 -10.01 16.16 -12.36
N PHE A 68 -10.62 15.44 -11.43
CA PHE A 68 -10.28 15.54 -10.01
C PHE A 68 -9.01 14.76 -9.68
N LYS A 69 -8.29 15.29 -8.70
CA LYS A 69 -7.17 14.60 -8.05
C LYS A 69 -7.68 13.76 -6.88
N ALA A 70 -6.93 12.72 -6.52
CA ALA A 70 -7.21 11.90 -5.35
C ALA A 70 -6.09 12.02 -4.32
N GLN A 71 -6.45 11.91 -3.05
CA GLN A 71 -5.51 11.84 -1.94
C GLN A 71 -5.73 10.53 -1.20
N ILE A 72 -4.65 9.80 -0.98
CA ILE A 72 -4.66 8.53 -0.26
C ILE A 72 -3.91 8.75 1.05
N VAL A 73 -4.59 8.48 2.16
CA VAL A 73 -4.03 8.56 3.51
C VAL A 73 -3.81 7.16 4.03
N VAL A 74 -2.60 6.88 4.50
CA VAL A 74 -2.20 5.55 4.97
C VAL A 74 -1.69 5.61 6.42
N VAL A 75 -1.53 4.44 7.04
CA VAL A 75 -1.31 4.31 8.49
C VAL A 75 0.01 4.89 8.98
N ASP A 76 1.08 4.81 8.18
CA ASP A 76 2.40 5.32 8.53
C ASP A 76 3.27 5.60 7.29
N ARG A 77 4.48 6.09 7.52
CA ARG A 77 5.44 6.42 6.46
C ARG A 77 5.86 5.22 5.61
N GLU A 78 6.06 4.07 6.22
CA GLU A 78 6.38 2.83 5.51
C GLU A 78 5.25 2.44 4.55
N ALA A 79 4.00 2.55 5.01
CA ALA A 79 2.82 2.30 4.18
C ALA A 79 2.74 3.25 2.98
N VAL A 80 3.17 4.51 3.09
CA VAL A 80 3.25 5.44 1.94
C VAL A 80 4.11 4.86 0.83
N ILE A 81 5.28 4.35 1.17
CA ILE A 81 6.22 3.74 0.21
C ILE A 81 5.63 2.49 -0.42
N LEU A 82 5.03 1.62 0.39
CA LEU A 82 4.42 0.37 -0.08
C LEU A 82 3.23 0.61 -1.01
N TYR A 83 2.34 1.53 -0.66
CA TYR A 83 1.21 1.88 -1.51
C TYR A 83 1.62 2.58 -2.80
N ARG A 84 2.63 3.46 -2.74
CA ARG A 84 3.17 4.09 -3.94
C ARG A 84 3.70 3.06 -4.93
N ALA A 85 4.49 2.10 -4.45
CA ALA A 85 5.03 1.03 -5.28
C ALA A 85 3.92 0.14 -5.88
N ALA A 86 2.93 -0.24 -5.07
CA ALA A 86 1.82 -1.06 -5.52
C ALA A 86 0.93 -0.34 -6.55
N LEU A 87 0.62 0.93 -6.33
CA LEU A 87 -0.15 1.75 -7.27
C LEU A 87 0.61 1.96 -8.57
N SER A 88 1.91 2.25 -8.50
CA SER A 88 2.75 2.38 -9.69
C SER A 88 2.71 1.11 -10.54
N ALA A 89 2.83 -0.05 -9.92
CA ALA A 89 2.76 -1.34 -10.61
C ALA A 89 1.38 -1.59 -11.26
N VAL A 90 0.30 -1.29 -10.56
CA VAL A 90 -1.08 -1.45 -11.06
C VAL A 90 -1.35 -0.50 -12.23
N ILE A 91 -0.97 0.76 -12.12
CA ILE A 91 -1.16 1.77 -13.17
C ILE A 91 -0.34 1.42 -14.39
N ALA A 92 0.94 1.08 -14.22
CA ALA A 92 1.81 0.68 -15.33
C ALA A 92 1.27 -0.55 -16.07
N SER A 93 0.80 -1.56 -15.33
CA SER A 93 0.17 -2.75 -15.92
C SER A 93 -1.07 -2.41 -16.76
N ASP A 94 -1.90 -1.50 -16.27
CA ASP A 94 -3.09 -1.03 -16.98
C ASP A 94 -2.72 -0.28 -18.28
N LEU A 95 -1.73 0.60 -18.21
CA LEU A 95 -1.24 1.33 -19.38
C LEU A 95 -0.62 0.41 -20.44
N VAL A 96 0.09 -0.64 -20.02
CA VAL A 96 0.62 -1.67 -20.93
C VAL A 96 -0.53 -2.42 -21.62
N GLN A 97 -1.59 -2.76 -20.91
CA GLN A 97 -2.78 -3.37 -21.51
C GLN A 97 -3.46 -2.46 -22.55
N ASP A 98 -3.37 -1.14 -22.38
CA ASP A 98 -3.87 -0.15 -23.34
C ASP A 98 -2.92 0.05 -24.55
N GLY A 99 -1.81 -0.66 -24.61
CA GLY A 99 -0.88 -0.66 -25.73
C GLY A 99 0.38 0.19 -25.56
N MET A 100 0.61 0.74 -24.36
CA MET A 100 1.84 1.49 -24.05
C MET A 100 3.03 0.56 -23.85
N ASP A 101 4.23 1.00 -24.25
CA ASP A 101 5.47 0.30 -23.93
C ASP A 101 5.70 0.21 -22.42
N ALA A 102 6.30 -0.89 -21.94
CA ALA A 102 6.46 -1.15 -20.51
C ALA A 102 7.29 -0.07 -19.78
N ASP A 103 8.37 0.41 -20.40
CA ASP A 103 9.23 1.44 -19.80
C ASP A 103 8.51 2.80 -19.76
N GLU A 104 7.82 3.16 -20.83
CA GLU A 104 6.98 4.36 -20.89
C GLU A 104 5.83 4.31 -19.89
N ALA A 105 5.18 3.16 -19.74
CA ALA A 105 4.11 2.96 -18.79
C ALA A 105 4.58 3.15 -17.34
N GLN A 106 5.76 2.64 -17.01
CA GLN A 106 6.34 2.82 -15.68
C GLN A 106 6.67 4.29 -15.39
N VAL A 107 7.27 4.99 -16.32
CA VAL A 107 7.57 6.42 -16.20
C VAL A 107 6.28 7.24 -16.04
N ALA A 108 5.26 6.95 -16.83
CA ALA A 108 3.96 7.62 -16.76
C ALA A 108 3.27 7.37 -15.42
N ALA A 109 3.28 6.12 -14.94
CA ALA A 109 2.70 5.76 -13.64
C ALA A 109 3.37 6.51 -12.49
N ASP A 110 4.69 6.56 -12.47
CA ASP A 110 5.46 7.27 -11.44
C ASP A 110 5.24 8.78 -11.47
N ALA A 111 5.07 9.37 -12.66
CA ALA A 111 4.78 10.79 -12.82
C ALA A 111 3.38 11.21 -12.34
N MET A 112 2.44 10.28 -12.28
CA MET A 112 1.08 10.55 -11.81
C MET A 112 0.97 10.70 -10.29
N MET A 113 1.99 10.29 -9.53
CA MET A 113 1.93 10.20 -8.07
C MET A 113 3.00 11.02 -7.39
N GLY A 114 2.61 11.73 -6.33
CA GLY A 114 3.51 12.35 -5.37
C GLY A 114 3.31 11.76 -3.98
N CYS A 115 4.38 11.68 -3.19
CA CYS A 115 4.32 11.24 -1.80
C CYS A 115 4.60 12.41 -0.86
N ILE A 116 3.79 12.53 0.18
CA ILE A 116 3.97 13.53 1.24
C ILE A 116 4.07 12.77 2.57
N HIS A 117 5.15 12.99 3.28
CA HIS A 117 5.34 12.47 4.64
C HIS A 117 6.15 13.46 5.47
N SER A 118 5.97 13.42 6.78
CA SER A 118 6.79 14.21 7.70
C SER A 118 8.23 13.67 7.73
N LYS A 119 9.20 14.58 7.84
CA LYS A 119 10.59 14.17 8.09
C LYS A 119 10.73 13.63 9.51
N SER A 120 11.45 12.53 9.66
CA SER A 120 11.86 12.06 10.98
C SER A 120 13.05 12.89 11.48
N GLN A 121 13.30 12.88 12.81
CA GLN A 121 14.50 13.52 13.38
C GLN A 121 15.80 12.90 12.84
N GLU A 122 15.78 11.64 12.41
CA GLU A 122 16.92 10.97 11.81
C GLU A 122 17.27 11.51 10.41
N ASP A 123 16.28 11.94 9.65
CA ASP A 123 16.49 12.57 8.34
C ASP A 123 17.09 13.99 8.45
N ALA A 124 17.05 14.58 9.64
CA ALA A 124 17.58 15.92 9.90
C ALA A 124 19.04 15.95 10.32
N LYS A 125 19.68 14.79 10.52
CA LYS A 125 21.13 14.73 10.79
C LYS A 125 21.88 15.00 9.51
N PRO A 126 22.77 16.03 9.48
CA PRO A 126 23.69 16.19 8.37
C PRO A 126 24.54 14.93 8.27
N SER A 127 24.71 14.42 7.05
CA SER A 127 25.65 13.31 6.83
C SER A 127 27.03 13.74 7.29
N GLU A 128 27.62 13.04 8.26
CA GLU A 128 28.98 13.29 8.78
C GLU A 128 30.07 13.07 7.73
N ASN A 129 29.72 12.83 6.48
CA ASN A 129 30.64 12.55 5.37
C ASN A 129 30.51 13.56 4.22
N ALA A 130 30.22 14.80 4.52
CA ALA A 130 30.37 15.88 3.55
C ALA A 130 31.72 16.59 3.76
N ASP A 131 32.78 15.96 3.27
CA ASP A 131 34.06 16.60 2.98
C ASP A 131 34.14 16.91 1.49
#